data_83359129ea0bad7d90134e9ea10c5b45
#
_entry.id   83359129ea0bad7d90134e9ea10c5b45
#
_cell.length_a   1.000
_cell.length_b   1.000
_cell.length_c   1.000
_cell.angle_alpha   90.00
_cell.angle_beta   90.00
_cell.angle_gamma   90.00
#
_symmetry.space_group_name_H-M   'P 1'
#
loop_
_entity.id
_entity.type
_entity.pdbx_description
1 polymer ?
#
loop_
_entity_poly.entity_id
_entity_poly.type
_entity_poly.pdbx_seq_one_letter_code
_entity_poly.pdbx_strand_id
1 'polypeptide(L)'
;MVTFAARRLLVTVTTTVPTPTAAGSVRLADRRGTLAGMPELPEVEALVAFLRERSVGRVVARIDVPGIHVLKTYDPPATALAGLTIDGATRHGKFLDLEVGGLHLVVHLSRAGWLHWRDALPPAPPKMGKGPIGMRVHLDDGSGFDLTEAGTQKRLAVYVVGDPAEVPGVARLGIDPLAPAFTAQLLAGLLAGVRGQVKGVLTDQSVIAGVGNAYSDEVLWQVGLSPFKPAGNLGPDDVARLHAALVETLRTAVGRAEGLAAKAVKAEKKEGLAVHGRAGQPCPRCGDTVREVSFATKALQYCPTCQTGGQPLADRRLSRLLK
;
A
#
# COMPACT_ATOMS: atom_id res chain seq x y z
N MET A 1 -21.92 33.38 93.73
CA MET A 1 -22.42 32.24 92.91
C MET A 1 -22.47 32.74 91.47
N VAL A 2 -21.55 32.30 90.64
CA VAL A 2 -21.39 32.74 89.25
C VAL A 2 -21.81 31.57 88.41
N THR A 3 -22.90 31.75 87.60
CA THR A 3 -23.43 30.70 86.69
C THR A 3 -22.78 30.86 85.32
N PHE A 4 -22.02 29.89 84.93
CA PHE A 4 -21.44 29.82 83.59
C PHE A 4 -22.44 29.20 82.62
N ALA A 5 -22.83 29.92 81.55
CA ALA A 5 -23.64 29.44 80.50
C ALA A 5 -22.69 28.88 79.33
N ALA A 6 -22.78 27.63 79.07
CA ALA A 6 -22.03 27.01 77.98
C ALA A 6 -22.74 27.24 76.64
N ARG A 7 -22.11 28.01 75.74
CA ARG A 7 -22.53 28.10 74.29
C ARG A 7 -22.02 26.88 73.51
N ARG A 8 -22.96 26.09 73.00
CA ARG A 8 -22.68 25.08 72.01
C ARG A 8 -22.43 25.72 70.64
N LEU A 9 -21.25 25.55 70.11
CA LEU A 9 -20.92 25.86 68.72
C LEU A 9 -21.41 24.72 67.83
N LEU A 10 -22.40 24.98 66.98
CA LEU A 10 -22.78 24.06 65.91
C LEU A 10 -21.78 24.26 64.73
N VAL A 11 -20.92 23.31 64.47
CA VAL A 11 -20.09 23.28 63.28
C VAL A 11 -20.88 22.53 62.24
N THR A 12 -21.39 23.24 61.22
CA THR A 12 -22.02 22.64 60.04
C THR A 12 -20.89 22.25 59.10
N VAL A 13 -20.63 20.96 58.98
CA VAL A 13 -19.70 20.43 57.97
C VAL A 13 -20.49 20.29 56.67
N THR A 14 -20.29 21.21 55.75
CA THR A 14 -20.77 21.10 54.37
C THR A 14 -19.81 20.20 53.59
N THR A 15 -20.18 18.95 53.40
CA THR A 15 -19.51 18.03 52.47
C THR A 15 -19.91 18.42 51.05
N THR A 16 -19.06 19.15 50.40
CA THR A 16 -19.12 19.34 48.95
C THR A 16 -18.65 18.04 48.28
N VAL A 17 -19.58 17.27 47.70
CA VAL A 17 -19.29 16.16 46.80
C VAL A 17 -18.73 16.77 45.50
N PRO A 18 -17.51 16.41 45.07
CA PRO A 18 -17.03 16.89 43.79
C PRO A 18 -17.80 16.20 42.69
N THR A 19 -18.45 17.00 41.85
CA THR A 19 -19.00 16.55 40.55
C THR A 19 -17.92 15.87 39.75
N PRO A 20 -18.19 14.67 39.13
CA PRO A 20 -17.22 14.04 38.27
C PRO A 20 -16.99 14.93 37.06
N THR A 21 -15.85 15.58 37.02
CA THR A 21 -15.30 16.22 35.82
C THR A 21 -15.29 15.17 34.71
N ALA A 22 -15.92 15.53 33.60
CA ALA A 22 -15.92 14.74 32.38
C ALA A 22 -14.53 14.19 32.15
N ALA A 23 -14.42 12.85 32.19
CA ALA A 23 -13.21 12.15 31.83
C ALA A 23 -12.83 12.58 30.40
N GLY A 24 -11.78 13.37 30.33
CA GLY A 24 -11.13 13.66 29.06
C GLY A 24 -10.87 12.32 28.40
N SER A 25 -11.52 12.08 27.28
CA SER A 25 -11.19 10.97 26.41
C SER A 25 -9.71 11.16 26.05
N VAL A 26 -8.86 10.45 26.77
CA VAL A 26 -7.48 10.20 26.31
C VAL A 26 -7.67 9.49 24.98
N ARG A 27 -7.58 10.27 23.90
CA ARG A 27 -7.40 9.69 22.58
C ARG A 27 -6.16 8.85 22.73
N LEU A 28 -6.34 7.52 22.80
CA LEU A 28 -5.29 6.58 22.52
C LEU A 28 -4.77 6.99 21.14
N ALA A 29 -3.68 7.74 21.14
CA ALA A 29 -2.96 8.06 19.92
C ALA A 29 -2.77 6.74 19.22
N ASP A 30 -3.32 6.66 18.02
CA ASP A 30 -3.29 5.50 17.16
C ASP A 30 -1.84 5.06 16.95
N ARG A 31 -1.38 4.14 17.83
CA ARG A 31 -0.08 3.45 17.69
C ARG A 31 -0.10 2.42 16.56
N ARG A 32 -1.21 2.28 15.85
CA ARG A 32 -1.27 1.67 14.54
C ARG A 32 -0.70 2.68 13.56
N GLY A 33 0.63 2.71 13.50
CA GLY A 33 1.35 3.39 12.44
C GLY A 33 0.61 3.07 11.15
N THR A 34 0.15 4.12 10.51
CA THR A 34 -0.61 4.12 9.26
C THR A 34 -0.23 2.91 8.43
N LEU A 35 -1.16 1.96 8.31
CA LEU A 35 -1.14 0.97 7.24
C LEU A 35 -1.36 1.73 5.92
N ALA A 36 -0.41 2.58 5.58
CA ALA A 36 -0.21 3.03 4.22
C ALA A 36 0.18 1.76 3.48
N GLY A 37 -0.82 1.10 2.88
CA GLY A 37 -0.62 -0.14 2.16
C GLY A 37 0.50 0.02 1.14
N MET A 38 1.23 -1.07 0.90
CA MET A 38 2.19 -1.16 -0.21
C MET A 38 1.56 -0.55 -1.47
N PRO A 39 2.27 0.29 -2.22
CA PRO A 39 1.83 0.66 -3.56
C PRO A 39 1.58 -0.60 -4.39
N GLU A 40 0.44 -0.67 -5.02
CA GLU A 40 0.04 -1.74 -5.92
C GLU A 40 -0.02 -1.19 -7.35
N LEU A 41 -0.45 -1.97 -8.32
CA LEU A 41 -0.47 -1.60 -9.72
C LEU A 41 -0.99 -0.16 -9.97
N PRO A 42 -2.17 0.27 -9.47
CA PRO A 42 -2.68 1.60 -9.79
C PRO A 42 -1.79 2.75 -9.29
N GLU A 43 -1.26 2.63 -8.07
CA GLU A 43 -0.38 3.67 -7.53
C GLU A 43 0.96 3.73 -8.27
N VAL A 44 1.51 2.56 -8.66
CA VAL A 44 2.77 2.53 -9.42
C VAL A 44 2.55 3.10 -10.81
N GLU A 45 1.42 2.79 -11.48
CA GLU A 45 1.06 3.36 -12.79
C GLU A 45 0.95 4.89 -12.72
N ALA A 46 0.27 5.41 -11.69
CA ALA A 46 0.15 6.86 -11.49
C ALA A 46 1.52 7.52 -11.26
N LEU A 47 2.42 6.89 -10.49
CA LEU A 47 3.78 7.42 -10.29
C LEU A 47 4.61 7.37 -11.57
N VAL A 48 4.45 6.34 -12.39
CA VAL A 48 5.11 6.21 -13.70
C VAL A 48 4.61 7.29 -14.65
N ALA A 49 3.29 7.49 -14.74
CA ALA A 49 2.71 8.55 -15.56
C ALA A 49 3.22 9.94 -15.13
N PHE A 50 3.25 10.20 -13.82
CA PHE A 50 3.80 11.43 -13.24
C PHE A 50 5.28 11.64 -13.59
N LEU A 51 6.10 10.60 -13.48
CA LEU A 51 7.52 10.69 -13.84
C LEU A 51 7.72 10.85 -15.34
N ARG A 52 6.92 10.17 -16.16
CA ARG A 52 6.95 10.33 -17.63
C ARG A 52 6.72 11.78 -18.03
N GLU A 53 5.72 12.43 -17.44
CA GLU A 53 5.43 13.84 -17.71
C GLU A 53 6.54 14.79 -17.26
N ARG A 54 7.18 14.49 -16.11
CA ARG A 54 8.07 15.44 -15.45
C ARG A 54 9.57 15.21 -15.72
N SER A 55 9.96 13.99 -16.06
CA SER A 55 11.38 13.64 -16.13
C SER A 55 11.85 13.14 -17.50
N VAL A 56 10.98 12.68 -18.39
CA VAL A 56 11.40 12.26 -19.73
C VAL A 56 11.97 13.45 -20.51
N GLY A 57 13.10 13.24 -21.18
CA GLY A 57 13.89 14.25 -21.86
C GLY A 57 14.82 15.07 -20.97
N ARG A 58 14.78 14.85 -19.63
CA ARG A 58 15.74 15.47 -18.69
C ARG A 58 16.98 14.64 -18.55
N VAL A 59 18.11 15.30 -18.25
CA VAL A 59 19.37 14.64 -17.94
C VAL A 59 19.47 14.39 -16.43
N VAL A 60 19.89 13.20 -16.04
CA VAL A 60 20.24 12.91 -14.66
C VAL A 60 21.53 13.63 -14.30
N ALA A 61 21.45 14.73 -13.56
CA ALA A 61 22.63 15.52 -13.19
C ALA A 61 23.48 14.83 -12.11
N ARG A 62 22.85 14.19 -11.13
CA ARG A 62 23.54 13.52 -10.01
C ARG A 62 22.61 12.53 -9.32
N ILE A 63 23.19 11.49 -8.76
CA ILE A 63 22.52 10.54 -7.85
C ILE A 63 23.23 10.51 -6.51
N ASP A 64 22.48 10.71 -5.44
CA ASP A 64 22.92 10.52 -4.07
C ASP A 64 22.27 9.27 -3.48
N VAL A 65 23.04 8.38 -2.85
CA VAL A 65 22.55 7.16 -2.21
C VAL A 65 22.92 7.16 -0.73
N PRO A 66 22.21 7.95 0.10
CA PRO A 66 22.47 8.01 1.54
C PRO A 66 22.13 6.71 2.25
N GLY A 67 21.22 5.91 1.70
CA GLY A 67 20.83 4.61 2.21
C GLY A 67 21.33 3.45 1.35
N ILE A 68 22.60 3.09 1.44
CA ILE A 68 23.21 2.06 0.57
C ILE A 68 22.45 0.73 0.55
N HIS A 69 21.73 0.39 1.63
CA HIS A 69 20.92 -0.82 1.74
C HIS A 69 19.79 -0.92 0.71
N VAL A 70 19.37 0.20 0.10
CA VAL A 70 18.35 0.20 -0.95
C VAL A 70 18.87 -0.36 -2.27
N LEU A 71 20.16 -0.20 -2.58
CA LEU A 71 20.77 -0.74 -3.79
C LEU A 71 20.83 -2.27 -3.72
N LYS A 72 20.46 -2.90 -4.83
CA LYS A 72 20.48 -4.36 -5.00
C LYS A 72 21.43 -4.80 -6.11
N THR A 73 21.91 -3.87 -6.91
CA THR A 73 22.93 -4.04 -7.94
C THR A 73 24.03 -3.02 -7.72
N TYR A 74 25.25 -3.34 -8.12
CA TYR A 74 26.44 -2.50 -7.93
C TYR A 74 27.23 -2.34 -9.24
N ASP A 75 26.91 -3.12 -10.24
CA ASP A 75 27.42 -3.06 -11.59
C ASP A 75 26.25 -3.21 -12.57
N PRO A 76 25.91 -2.15 -13.33
CA PRO A 76 26.47 -0.80 -13.28
C PRO A 76 26.24 -0.08 -11.94
N PRO A 77 27.16 0.80 -11.50
CA PRO A 77 26.95 1.59 -10.28
C PRO A 77 25.84 2.63 -10.50
N ALA A 78 25.14 3.03 -9.45
CA ALA A 78 24.07 4.03 -9.56
C ALA A 78 24.54 5.35 -10.19
N THR A 79 25.81 5.72 -10.01
CA THR A 79 26.43 6.91 -10.61
C THR A 79 26.59 6.82 -12.12
N ALA A 80 26.49 5.62 -12.72
CA ALA A 80 26.54 5.46 -14.18
C ALA A 80 25.36 6.14 -14.90
N LEU A 81 24.27 6.40 -14.19
CA LEU A 81 23.13 7.14 -14.74
C LEU A 81 23.38 8.65 -14.87
N ALA A 82 24.39 9.19 -14.18
CA ALA A 82 24.71 10.62 -14.25
C ALA A 82 25.22 11.02 -15.64
N GLY A 83 24.69 12.10 -16.17
CA GLY A 83 24.97 12.59 -17.53
C GLY A 83 24.09 11.94 -18.62
N LEU A 84 23.26 10.93 -18.28
CA LEU A 84 22.38 10.27 -19.24
C LEU A 84 20.99 10.91 -19.22
N THR A 85 20.31 10.85 -20.37
CA THR A 85 18.93 11.33 -20.54
C THR A 85 17.94 10.26 -20.09
N ILE A 86 16.85 10.66 -19.46
CA ILE A 86 15.71 9.79 -19.18
C ILE A 86 14.87 9.67 -20.46
N ASP A 87 14.85 8.48 -21.03
CA ASP A 87 14.19 8.20 -22.32
C ASP A 87 12.75 7.76 -22.13
N GLY A 88 12.43 7.13 -21.00
CA GLY A 88 11.11 6.60 -20.72
C GLY A 88 10.84 6.29 -19.26
N ALA A 89 9.56 6.05 -18.97
CA ALA A 89 9.11 5.52 -17.70
C ALA A 89 8.01 4.48 -17.93
N THR A 90 8.17 3.28 -17.36
CA THR A 90 7.26 2.15 -17.52
C THR A 90 7.03 1.44 -16.18
N ARG A 91 6.11 0.48 -16.18
CA ARG A 91 5.77 -0.31 -14.99
C ARG A 91 5.88 -1.81 -15.29
N HIS A 92 6.49 -2.54 -14.37
CA HIS A 92 6.48 -4.00 -14.34
C HIS A 92 5.82 -4.46 -13.04
N GLY A 93 4.55 -4.86 -13.07
CA GLY A 93 3.79 -5.22 -11.88
C GLY A 93 3.77 -4.09 -10.82
N LYS A 94 4.52 -4.24 -9.73
CA LYS A 94 4.71 -3.21 -8.68
C LYS A 94 6.08 -2.54 -8.73
N PHE A 95 6.82 -2.74 -9.80
CA PHE A 95 8.09 -2.08 -10.04
C PHE A 95 7.87 -0.87 -10.96
N LEU A 96 8.49 0.23 -10.60
CA LEU A 96 8.66 1.41 -11.41
C LEU A 96 9.98 1.26 -12.15
N ASP A 97 10.03 1.59 -13.42
CA ASP A 97 11.20 1.51 -14.26
C ASP A 97 11.39 2.83 -15.02
N LEU A 98 12.57 3.44 -14.88
CA LEU A 98 13.02 4.58 -15.68
C LEU A 98 14.11 4.10 -16.63
N GLU A 99 13.88 4.24 -17.92
CA GLU A 99 14.90 4.06 -18.94
C GLU A 99 15.76 5.31 -19.03
N VAL A 100 17.09 5.15 -18.89
CA VAL A 100 18.05 6.25 -18.77
C VAL A 100 19.27 5.93 -19.62
N GLY A 101 19.32 6.43 -20.86
CA GLY A 101 20.45 6.26 -21.77
C GLY A 101 20.84 4.81 -22.00
N GLY A 102 19.88 3.91 -22.17
CA GLY A 102 20.09 2.47 -22.38
C GLY A 102 20.33 1.68 -21.09
N LEU A 103 20.32 2.31 -19.92
CA LEU A 103 20.25 1.67 -18.60
C LEU A 103 18.84 1.85 -18.01
N HIS A 104 18.52 1.03 -17.01
CA HIS A 104 17.24 1.06 -16.31
C HIS A 104 17.44 1.28 -14.82
N LEU A 105 16.72 2.28 -14.27
CA LEU A 105 16.57 2.46 -12.82
C LEU A 105 15.25 1.82 -12.40
N VAL A 106 15.33 0.57 -11.93
CA VAL A 106 14.14 -0.20 -11.52
C VAL A 106 13.95 -0.10 -10.01
N VAL A 107 12.75 0.28 -9.58
CA VAL A 107 12.44 0.57 -8.17
C VAL A 107 11.23 -0.21 -7.69
N HIS A 108 11.39 -0.95 -6.58
CA HIS A 108 10.29 -1.54 -5.84
C HIS A 108 10.09 -0.82 -4.51
N LEU A 109 9.00 -0.05 -4.40
CA LEU A 109 8.72 0.80 -3.24
C LEU A 109 8.42 0.01 -1.95
N SER A 110 8.04 -1.28 -2.07
CA SER A 110 7.71 -2.13 -0.94
C SER A 110 6.58 -1.55 -0.06
N ARG A 111 6.59 -1.81 1.28
CA ARG A 111 5.48 -1.40 2.18
C ARG A 111 5.53 0.06 2.61
N ALA A 112 6.73 0.59 2.79
CA ALA A 112 6.94 1.88 3.42
C ALA A 112 7.68 2.86 2.51
N GLY A 113 8.06 2.41 1.32
CA GLY A 113 8.71 3.25 0.32
C GLY A 113 7.73 4.21 -0.35
N TRP A 114 8.24 5.36 -0.74
CA TRP A 114 7.50 6.32 -1.53
C TRP A 114 8.42 7.22 -2.35
N LEU A 115 7.86 7.79 -3.42
CA LEU A 115 8.50 8.77 -4.28
C LEU A 115 8.02 10.17 -3.89
N HIS A 116 8.96 11.09 -3.67
CA HIS A 116 8.68 12.49 -3.39
C HIS A 116 9.36 13.37 -4.44
N TRP A 117 8.58 13.96 -5.30
CA TRP A 117 9.04 14.94 -6.27
C TRP A 117 9.32 16.29 -5.61
N ARG A 118 10.33 17.00 -6.13
CA ARG A 118 10.68 18.37 -5.77
C ARG A 118 11.03 19.16 -7.02
N ASP A 119 10.39 20.31 -7.18
CA ASP A 119 10.68 21.22 -8.27
C ASP A 119 12.04 21.92 -8.11
N ALA A 120 12.58 21.97 -6.88
CA ALA A 120 13.94 22.38 -6.55
C ALA A 120 14.50 21.48 -5.46
N LEU A 121 15.55 20.75 -5.76
CA LEU A 121 16.28 19.91 -4.81
C LEU A 121 17.37 20.72 -4.09
N PRO A 122 17.58 20.50 -2.79
CA PRO A 122 18.73 21.07 -2.10
C PRO A 122 20.04 20.64 -2.76
N PRO A 123 21.00 21.56 -3.02
CA PRO A 123 22.27 21.22 -3.64
C PRO A 123 23.15 20.31 -2.74
N ALA A 124 22.99 20.41 -1.42
CA ALA A 124 23.68 19.56 -0.48
C ALA A 124 23.16 18.13 -0.50
N PRO A 125 24.04 17.12 -0.51
CA PRO A 125 23.62 15.71 -0.46
C PRO A 125 22.92 15.40 0.86
N PRO A 126 21.97 14.44 0.87
CA PRO A 126 21.36 13.95 2.11
C PRO A 126 22.42 13.32 3.03
N LYS A 127 22.23 13.44 4.34
CA LYS A 127 23.15 12.84 5.32
C LYS A 127 23.14 11.32 5.22
N MET A 128 24.33 10.72 5.07
CA MET A 128 24.52 9.27 4.98
C MET A 128 23.98 8.55 6.22
N GLY A 129 23.23 7.46 5.99
CA GLY A 129 22.70 6.59 7.05
C GLY A 129 21.66 7.23 7.97
N LYS A 130 21.25 8.47 7.72
CA LYS A 130 20.28 9.21 8.55
C LYS A 130 19.06 9.64 7.74
N GLY A 131 17.89 9.50 8.36
CA GLY A 131 16.62 9.93 7.76
C GLY A 131 15.97 8.88 6.84
N PRO A 132 14.87 9.26 6.19
CA PRO A 132 14.06 8.33 5.39
C PRO A 132 14.55 8.21 3.93
N ILE A 133 15.45 9.07 3.46
CA ILE A 133 15.89 9.09 2.05
C ILE A 133 16.84 7.92 1.81
N GLY A 134 16.41 7.01 0.89
CA GLY A 134 17.25 5.91 0.42
C GLY A 134 18.09 6.30 -0.79
N MET A 135 17.49 7.05 -1.73
CA MET A 135 18.13 7.56 -2.93
C MET A 135 17.52 8.92 -3.30
N ARG A 136 18.34 9.81 -3.85
CA ARG A 136 17.93 11.07 -4.47
C ARG A 136 18.45 11.15 -5.89
N VAL A 137 17.57 11.49 -6.82
CA VAL A 137 17.90 11.72 -8.23
C VAL A 137 17.75 13.21 -8.53
N HIS A 138 18.82 13.86 -8.93
CA HIS A 138 18.84 15.25 -9.38
C HIS A 138 18.75 15.31 -10.89
N LEU A 139 17.91 16.21 -11.41
CA LEU A 139 17.81 16.50 -12.83
C LEU A 139 18.52 17.79 -13.19
N ASP A 140 18.77 18.00 -14.48
CA ASP A 140 19.54 19.11 -15.04
C ASP A 140 18.87 20.49 -14.84
N ASP A 141 17.55 20.52 -14.64
CA ASP A 141 16.80 21.75 -14.35
C ASP A 141 16.73 22.10 -12.85
N GLY A 142 17.42 21.35 -11.99
CA GLY A 142 17.40 21.51 -10.54
C GLY A 142 16.25 20.82 -9.84
N SER A 143 15.30 20.24 -10.58
CA SER A 143 14.26 19.39 -10.04
C SER A 143 14.75 17.98 -9.77
N GLY A 144 13.86 17.10 -9.30
CA GLY A 144 14.16 15.68 -9.12
C GLY A 144 13.28 15.03 -8.06
N PHE A 145 13.71 13.88 -7.59
CA PHE A 145 12.90 13.12 -6.63
C PHE A 145 13.73 12.37 -5.59
N ASP A 146 13.10 12.19 -4.43
CA ASP A 146 13.58 11.37 -3.34
C ASP A 146 12.82 10.05 -3.31
N LEU A 147 13.53 8.92 -3.30
CA LEU A 147 13.00 7.63 -2.89
C LEU A 147 13.20 7.49 -1.39
N THR A 148 12.10 7.46 -0.66
CA THR A 148 12.14 7.43 0.81
C THR A 148 11.55 6.14 1.35
N GLU A 149 11.97 5.74 2.54
CA GLU A 149 11.37 4.62 3.25
C GLU A 149 11.17 4.97 4.73
N ALA A 150 9.89 5.02 5.13
CA ALA A 150 9.50 5.22 6.53
C ALA A 150 9.53 3.89 7.31
N GLY A 151 9.69 4.00 8.66
CA GLY A 151 9.64 2.84 9.54
C GLY A 151 10.96 2.08 9.68
N THR A 152 10.91 0.99 10.46
CA THR A 152 12.09 0.22 10.87
C THR A 152 12.46 -0.92 9.92
N GLN A 153 11.47 -1.48 9.21
CA GLN A 153 11.71 -2.55 8.22
C GLN A 153 12.07 -1.94 6.87
N LYS A 154 13.36 -1.95 6.56
CA LYS A 154 13.90 -1.41 5.31
C LYS A 154 13.83 -2.44 4.19
N ARG A 155 12.95 -2.22 3.20
CA ARG A 155 12.68 -3.13 2.07
C ARG A 155 12.58 -2.43 0.72
N LEU A 156 12.75 -1.11 0.67
CA LEU A 156 12.90 -0.38 -0.58
C LEU A 156 14.04 -1.00 -1.36
N ALA A 157 13.80 -1.32 -2.63
CA ALA A 157 14.79 -1.96 -3.49
C ALA A 157 14.95 -1.15 -4.77
N VAL A 158 16.21 -0.86 -5.09
CA VAL A 158 16.62 -0.10 -6.27
C VAL A 158 17.68 -0.92 -7.01
N TYR A 159 17.48 -1.06 -8.30
CA TYR A 159 18.35 -1.76 -9.21
C TYR A 159 18.79 -0.82 -10.33
N VAL A 160 20.03 -0.91 -10.75
CA VAL A 160 20.54 -0.33 -12.00
C VAL A 160 21.00 -1.50 -12.85
N VAL A 161 20.39 -1.68 -14.02
CA VAL A 161 20.58 -2.85 -14.88
C VAL A 161 20.57 -2.45 -16.34
N GLY A 162 21.07 -3.31 -17.24
CA GLY A 162 20.96 -3.15 -18.68
C GLY A 162 19.60 -3.55 -19.23
N ASP A 163 18.93 -4.52 -18.58
CA ASP A 163 17.60 -5.00 -18.94
C ASP A 163 16.76 -5.20 -17.66
N PRO A 164 15.52 -4.68 -17.58
CA PRO A 164 14.63 -4.92 -16.44
C PRO A 164 14.43 -6.40 -16.11
N ALA A 165 14.56 -7.31 -17.09
CA ALA A 165 14.46 -8.75 -16.89
C ALA A 165 15.60 -9.32 -16.01
N GLU A 166 16.70 -8.59 -15.84
CA GLU A 166 17.76 -8.97 -14.90
C GLU A 166 17.33 -8.81 -13.43
N VAL A 167 16.29 -8.03 -13.17
CA VAL A 167 15.74 -7.87 -11.81
C VAL A 167 14.95 -9.12 -11.44
N PRO A 168 15.37 -9.91 -10.41
CA PRO A 168 14.76 -11.20 -10.11
C PRO A 168 13.26 -11.14 -9.81
N GLY A 169 12.79 -9.98 -9.33
CA GLY A 169 11.37 -9.74 -9.07
C GLY A 169 10.58 -9.48 -10.34
N VAL A 170 11.17 -8.82 -11.34
CA VAL A 170 10.56 -8.56 -12.65
C VAL A 170 10.55 -9.83 -13.49
N ALA A 171 11.67 -10.55 -13.57
CA ALA A 171 11.80 -11.79 -14.34
C ALA A 171 10.76 -12.88 -14.00
N ARG A 172 10.20 -12.83 -12.79
CA ARG A 172 9.23 -13.82 -12.30
C ARG A 172 7.78 -13.34 -12.34
N LEU A 173 7.51 -12.16 -12.90
CA LEU A 173 6.15 -11.64 -12.96
C LEU A 173 5.28 -12.49 -13.89
N GLY A 174 4.07 -12.77 -13.42
CA GLY A 174 3.01 -13.33 -14.23
C GLY A 174 2.36 -12.27 -15.13
N ILE A 175 1.16 -12.59 -15.60
CA ILE A 175 0.43 -11.71 -16.52
C ILE A 175 0.05 -10.38 -15.85
N ASP A 176 0.18 -9.29 -16.59
CA ASP A 176 -0.38 -7.99 -16.20
C ASP A 176 -1.91 -8.02 -16.40
N PRO A 177 -2.70 -7.76 -15.35
CA PRO A 177 -4.16 -7.84 -15.45
C PRO A 177 -4.80 -6.73 -16.31
N LEU A 178 -4.04 -5.72 -16.72
CA LEU A 178 -4.49 -4.67 -17.65
C LEU A 178 -4.03 -4.93 -19.09
N ALA A 179 -3.18 -5.93 -19.32
CA ALA A 179 -2.76 -6.30 -20.66
C ALA A 179 -3.91 -6.91 -21.48
N PRO A 180 -3.97 -6.66 -22.80
CA PRO A 180 -5.02 -7.24 -23.67
C PRO A 180 -5.05 -8.78 -23.65
N ALA A 181 -3.91 -9.42 -23.37
CA ALA A 181 -3.80 -10.87 -23.26
C ALA A 181 -4.45 -11.44 -21.98
N PHE A 182 -4.75 -10.62 -20.97
CA PHE A 182 -5.43 -11.08 -19.77
C PHE A 182 -6.92 -11.23 -20.03
N THR A 183 -7.34 -12.42 -20.44
CA THR A 183 -8.74 -12.77 -20.74
C THR A 183 -9.36 -13.61 -19.63
N ALA A 184 -10.70 -13.68 -19.58
CA ALA A 184 -11.41 -14.57 -18.66
C ALA A 184 -11.02 -16.04 -18.85
N GLN A 185 -10.75 -16.46 -20.09
CA GLN A 185 -10.27 -17.80 -20.39
C GLN A 185 -8.86 -18.05 -19.82
N LEU A 186 -7.95 -17.08 -19.95
CA LEU A 186 -6.63 -17.18 -19.31
C LEU A 186 -6.75 -17.27 -17.80
N LEU A 187 -7.59 -16.41 -17.18
CA LEU A 187 -7.83 -16.48 -15.74
C LEU A 187 -8.39 -17.83 -15.31
N ALA A 188 -9.33 -18.42 -16.08
CA ALA A 188 -9.85 -19.76 -15.83
C ALA A 188 -8.71 -20.81 -15.82
N GLY A 189 -7.80 -20.74 -16.77
CA GLY A 189 -6.63 -21.63 -16.83
C GLY A 189 -5.70 -21.46 -15.62
N LEU A 190 -5.45 -20.22 -15.18
CA LEU A 190 -4.62 -19.91 -14.01
C LEU A 190 -5.24 -20.39 -12.69
N LEU A 191 -6.56 -20.49 -12.60
CA LEU A 191 -7.29 -20.96 -11.42
C LEU A 191 -7.53 -22.47 -11.42
N ALA A 192 -7.49 -23.11 -12.60
CA ALA A 192 -7.80 -24.53 -12.76
C ALA A 192 -6.87 -25.41 -11.91
N GLY A 193 -7.46 -26.32 -11.15
CA GLY A 193 -6.72 -27.27 -10.31
C GLY A 193 -5.99 -26.70 -9.10
N VAL A 194 -6.07 -25.37 -8.88
CA VAL A 194 -5.43 -24.74 -7.74
C VAL A 194 -6.20 -25.06 -6.45
N ARG A 195 -5.56 -25.74 -5.50
CA ARG A 195 -6.13 -26.08 -4.18
C ARG A 195 -6.13 -24.87 -3.21
N GLY A 196 -5.32 -23.85 -3.50
CA GLY A 196 -5.20 -22.64 -2.69
C GLY A 196 -6.44 -21.75 -2.78
N GLN A 197 -6.51 -20.77 -1.88
CA GLN A 197 -7.57 -19.77 -1.85
C GLN A 197 -7.46 -18.80 -3.03
N VAL A 198 -8.58 -18.34 -3.59
CA VAL A 198 -8.63 -17.39 -4.71
C VAL A 198 -7.84 -16.11 -4.42
N LYS A 199 -7.93 -15.56 -3.19
CA LYS A 199 -7.14 -14.40 -2.79
C LYS A 199 -5.63 -14.66 -2.89
N GLY A 200 -5.18 -15.87 -2.58
CA GLY A 200 -3.77 -16.27 -2.71
C GLY A 200 -3.29 -16.17 -4.16
N VAL A 201 -4.07 -16.69 -5.11
CA VAL A 201 -3.76 -16.61 -6.55
C VAL A 201 -3.74 -15.16 -7.03
N LEU A 202 -4.75 -14.36 -6.65
CA LEU A 202 -4.82 -12.94 -7.05
C LEU A 202 -3.61 -12.12 -6.56
N THR A 203 -3.02 -12.48 -5.42
CA THR A 203 -1.90 -11.74 -4.83
C THR A 203 -0.54 -12.32 -5.14
N ASP A 204 -0.46 -13.45 -5.83
CA ASP A 204 0.78 -14.07 -6.27
C ASP A 204 1.30 -13.34 -7.51
N GLN A 205 2.43 -12.64 -7.34
CA GLN A 205 3.00 -11.83 -8.40
C GLN A 205 3.53 -12.67 -9.58
N SER A 206 3.80 -13.94 -9.37
CA SER A 206 4.20 -14.87 -10.45
C SER A 206 3.00 -15.38 -11.25
N VAL A 207 1.78 -15.13 -10.81
CA VAL A 207 0.54 -15.50 -11.51
C VAL A 207 -0.12 -14.27 -12.11
N ILE A 208 -0.42 -13.26 -11.27
CA ILE A 208 -1.02 -11.98 -11.66
C ILE A 208 -0.17 -10.84 -11.11
N ALA A 209 0.49 -10.12 -12.00
CA ALA A 209 1.38 -9.03 -11.63
C ALA A 209 0.62 -7.80 -11.12
N GLY A 210 1.15 -7.13 -10.11
CA GLY A 210 0.66 -5.82 -9.66
C GLY A 210 -0.49 -5.85 -8.65
N VAL A 211 -1.28 -6.92 -8.57
CA VAL A 211 -2.36 -7.04 -7.58
C VAL A 211 -1.80 -7.34 -6.19
N GLY A 212 -2.32 -6.66 -5.19
CA GLY A 212 -1.89 -6.88 -3.82
C GLY A 212 -3.06 -7.08 -2.87
N ASN A 213 -2.79 -6.81 -1.60
CA ASN A 213 -3.75 -7.10 -0.54
C ASN A 213 -5.00 -6.22 -0.64
N ALA A 214 -4.83 -4.93 -0.97
CA ALA A 214 -5.93 -3.99 -1.02
C ALA A 214 -6.88 -4.31 -2.19
N TYR A 215 -6.37 -4.31 -3.40
CA TYR A 215 -7.23 -4.53 -4.56
C TYR A 215 -7.81 -5.94 -4.64
N SER A 216 -7.14 -6.96 -4.08
CA SER A 216 -7.75 -8.29 -3.98
C SER A 216 -8.92 -8.33 -2.99
N ASP A 217 -8.91 -7.55 -1.89
CA ASP A 217 -10.07 -7.43 -1.00
C ASP A 217 -11.24 -6.74 -1.72
N GLU A 218 -10.97 -5.64 -2.43
CA GLU A 218 -11.97 -4.88 -3.18
C GLU A 218 -12.66 -5.73 -4.26
N VAL A 219 -11.86 -6.39 -5.08
CA VAL A 219 -12.36 -7.24 -6.18
C VAL A 219 -13.23 -8.38 -5.65
N LEU A 220 -12.76 -9.08 -4.60
CA LEU A 220 -13.53 -10.18 -4.00
C LEU A 220 -14.82 -9.68 -3.35
N TRP A 221 -14.81 -8.50 -2.73
CA TRP A 221 -16.02 -7.86 -2.22
C TRP A 221 -16.98 -7.47 -3.35
N GLN A 222 -16.47 -6.92 -4.43
CA GLN A 222 -17.27 -6.51 -5.59
C GLN A 222 -18.04 -7.66 -6.19
N VAL A 223 -17.43 -8.84 -6.34
CA VAL A 223 -18.08 -10.03 -6.88
C VAL A 223 -18.81 -10.87 -5.85
N GLY A 224 -18.74 -10.54 -4.56
CA GLY A 224 -19.37 -11.29 -3.48
C GLY A 224 -18.72 -12.64 -3.19
N LEU A 225 -17.44 -12.82 -3.53
CA LEU A 225 -16.73 -14.07 -3.27
C LEU A 225 -15.99 -14.03 -1.93
N SER A 226 -16.08 -15.14 -1.19
CA SER A 226 -15.27 -15.32 0.00
C SER A 226 -13.79 -15.32 -0.35
N PRO A 227 -12.92 -14.56 0.38
CA PRO A 227 -11.48 -14.62 0.17
C PRO A 227 -10.88 -16.02 0.43
N PHE A 228 -11.60 -16.88 1.15
CA PHE A 228 -11.20 -18.25 1.43
C PHE A 228 -11.76 -19.29 0.43
N LYS A 229 -12.56 -18.86 -0.55
CA LYS A 229 -13.04 -19.75 -1.62
C LYS A 229 -11.83 -20.43 -2.30
N PRO A 230 -11.80 -21.78 -2.41
CA PRO A 230 -10.76 -22.45 -3.18
C PRO A 230 -10.80 -22.01 -4.64
N ALA A 231 -9.65 -21.67 -5.20
CA ALA A 231 -9.56 -21.08 -6.54
C ALA A 231 -10.07 -22.05 -7.63
N GLY A 232 -9.71 -23.34 -7.53
CA GLY A 232 -10.14 -24.37 -8.47
C GLY A 232 -11.62 -24.75 -8.41
N ASN A 233 -12.38 -24.21 -7.42
CA ASN A 233 -13.81 -24.46 -7.27
C ASN A 233 -14.68 -23.30 -7.80
N LEU A 234 -14.09 -22.36 -8.52
CA LEU A 234 -14.85 -21.30 -9.19
C LEU A 234 -15.46 -21.83 -10.48
N GLY A 235 -16.77 -21.64 -10.64
CA GLY A 235 -17.48 -21.94 -11.88
C GLY A 235 -17.18 -20.89 -12.97
N PRO A 236 -17.53 -21.19 -14.24
CA PRO A 236 -17.27 -20.27 -15.36
C PRO A 236 -17.81 -18.86 -15.14
N ASP A 237 -19.02 -18.75 -14.59
CA ASP A 237 -19.67 -17.45 -14.31
C ASP A 237 -18.94 -16.68 -13.21
N ASP A 238 -18.47 -17.36 -12.16
CA ASP A 238 -17.67 -16.75 -11.10
C ASP A 238 -16.34 -16.22 -11.68
N VAL A 239 -15.69 -16.98 -12.56
CA VAL A 239 -14.44 -16.57 -13.21
C VAL A 239 -14.66 -15.37 -14.13
N ALA A 240 -15.72 -15.37 -14.92
CA ALA A 240 -16.06 -14.25 -15.80
C ALA A 240 -16.30 -12.95 -14.99
N ARG A 241 -17.11 -13.04 -13.91
CA ARG A 241 -17.35 -11.92 -13.00
C ARG A 241 -16.08 -11.46 -12.29
N LEU A 242 -15.25 -12.39 -11.83
CA LEU A 242 -13.98 -12.08 -11.16
C LEU A 242 -13.01 -11.36 -12.12
N HIS A 243 -12.89 -11.83 -13.36
CA HIS A 243 -12.08 -11.20 -14.40
C HIS A 243 -12.57 -9.76 -14.66
N ALA A 244 -13.86 -9.58 -14.93
CA ALA A 244 -14.43 -8.27 -15.22
C ALA A 244 -14.21 -7.29 -14.05
N ALA A 245 -14.50 -7.73 -12.82
CA ALA A 245 -14.31 -6.92 -11.62
C ALA A 245 -12.84 -6.56 -11.38
N LEU A 246 -11.91 -7.49 -11.63
CA LEU A 246 -10.48 -7.23 -11.46
C LEU A 246 -10.00 -6.14 -12.42
N VAL A 247 -10.32 -6.27 -13.71
CA VAL A 247 -9.94 -5.29 -14.74
C VAL A 247 -10.58 -3.94 -14.47
N GLU A 248 -11.87 -3.91 -14.16
CA GLU A 248 -12.62 -2.67 -13.90
C GLU A 248 -12.11 -1.94 -12.64
N THR A 249 -11.93 -2.67 -11.53
CA THR A 249 -11.44 -2.09 -10.28
C THR A 249 -10.07 -1.44 -10.47
N LEU A 250 -9.16 -2.13 -11.17
CA LEU A 250 -7.81 -1.61 -11.41
C LEU A 250 -7.82 -0.42 -12.36
N ARG A 251 -8.58 -0.47 -13.48
CA ARG A 251 -8.71 0.66 -14.42
C ARG A 251 -9.32 1.88 -13.75
N THR A 252 -10.38 1.69 -12.99
CA THR A 252 -11.01 2.78 -12.23
C THR A 252 -10.04 3.41 -11.24
N ALA A 253 -9.24 2.61 -10.53
CA ALA A 253 -8.24 3.13 -9.60
C ALA A 253 -7.10 3.87 -10.32
N VAL A 254 -6.65 3.38 -11.48
CA VAL A 254 -5.67 4.09 -12.33
C VAL A 254 -6.24 5.43 -12.76
N GLY A 255 -7.47 5.45 -13.31
CA GLY A 255 -8.11 6.70 -13.77
C GLY A 255 -8.32 7.73 -12.67
N ARG A 256 -8.66 7.30 -11.43
CA ARG A 256 -8.75 8.23 -10.28
C ARG A 256 -7.41 8.81 -9.86
N ALA A 257 -6.32 8.08 -10.07
CA ALA A 257 -4.98 8.52 -9.72
C ALA A 257 -4.26 9.27 -10.86
N GLU A 258 -4.82 9.26 -12.07
CA GLU A 258 -4.26 9.94 -13.24
C GLU A 258 -4.16 11.46 -13.02
N GLY A 259 -3.04 12.05 -13.42
CA GLY A 259 -2.78 13.48 -13.25
C GLY A 259 -2.50 13.93 -11.81
N LEU A 260 -2.60 13.06 -10.84
CA LEU A 260 -2.31 13.42 -9.46
C LEU A 260 -0.81 13.58 -9.22
N ALA A 261 -0.46 14.59 -8.43
CA ALA A 261 0.90 14.69 -7.90
C ALA A 261 1.23 13.47 -7.03
N ALA A 262 2.48 13.00 -7.06
CA ALA A 262 2.93 11.80 -6.35
C ALA A 262 2.51 11.76 -4.86
N LYS A 263 2.45 12.92 -4.17
CA LYS A 263 2.02 13.04 -2.78
C LYS A 263 0.53 12.74 -2.56
N ALA A 264 -0.32 12.97 -3.57
CA ALA A 264 -1.78 12.82 -3.48
C ALA A 264 -2.26 11.39 -3.75
N VAL A 265 -1.50 10.59 -4.48
CA VAL A 265 -1.86 9.22 -4.87
C VAL A 265 -2.17 8.31 -3.67
N LYS A 266 -1.48 8.48 -2.54
CA LYS A 266 -1.78 7.72 -1.31
C LYS A 266 -3.13 8.06 -0.69
N ALA A 267 -3.50 9.33 -0.70
CA ALA A 267 -4.76 9.79 -0.14
C ALA A 267 -5.92 9.30 -1.01
N GLU A 268 -5.79 9.43 -2.32
CA GLU A 268 -6.75 8.92 -3.30
C GLU A 268 -7.02 7.42 -3.09
N LYS A 269 -5.97 6.59 -3.00
CA LYS A 269 -6.13 5.16 -2.71
C LYS A 269 -7.00 4.93 -1.48
N LYS A 270 -6.69 5.61 -0.36
CA LYS A 270 -7.41 5.41 0.89
C LYS A 270 -8.89 5.77 0.80
N GLU A 271 -9.22 6.82 0.07
CA GLU A 271 -10.60 7.29 -0.14
C GLU A 271 -11.36 6.36 -1.09
N GLY A 272 -10.69 5.84 -2.11
CA GLY A 272 -11.28 5.02 -3.14
C GLY A 272 -11.58 3.56 -2.75
N LEU A 273 -11.12 3.06 -1.59
CA LEU A 273 -11.32 1.69 -1.14
C LEU A 273 -12.63 1.54 -0.36
N ALA A 274 -13.39 0.48 -0.65
CA ALA A 274 -14.70 0.19 -0.06
C ALA A 274 -14.62 -0.67 1.22
N VAL A 275 -13.73 -1.64 1.28
CA VAL A 275 -13.60 -2.58 2.42
C VAL A 275 -12.18 -2.63 2.97
N HIS A 276 -11.16 -2.51 2.13
CA HIS A 276 -9.77 -2.58 2.61
C HIS A 276 -9.42 -1.37 3.49
N GLY A 277 -8.86 -1.63 4.68
CA GLY A 277 -8.57 -0.61 5.69
C GLY A 277 -9.80 -0.07 6.43
N ARG A 278 -10.99 -0.68 6.23
CA ARG A 278 -12.26 -0.23 6.83
C ARG A 278 -12.86 -1.22 7.83
N ALA A 279 -12.03 -2.06 8.44
CA ALA A 279 -12.49 -2.96 9.50
C ALA A 279 -13.21 -2.21 10.63
N GLY A 280 -14.38 -2.69 11.05
CA GLY A 280 -15.25 -2.06 12.04
C GLY A 280 -16.17 -0.96 11.47
N GLN A 281 -16.04 -0.59 10.20
CA GLN A 281 -16.95 0.37 9.53
C GLN A 281 -18.09 -0.35 8.81
N PRO A 282 -19.20 0.34 8.52
CA PRO A 282 -20.30 -0.24 7.75
C PRO A 282 -19.89 -0.51 6.30
N CYS A 283 -20.29 -1.65 5.78
CA CYS A 283 -20.16 -2.01 4.38
C CYS A 283 -21.00 -1.06 3.52
N PRO A 284 -20.43 -0.43 2.48
CA PRO A 284 -21.16 0.54 1.66
C PRO A 284 -22.29 -0.09 0.84
N ARG A 285 -22.33 -1.43 0.68
CA ARG A 285 -23.36 -2.14 -0.07
C ARG A 285 -24.53 -2.57 0.79
N CYS A 286 -24.30 -3.14 1.99
CA CYS A 286 -25.35 -3.76 2.80
C CYS A 286 -25.45 -3.22 4.23
N GLY A 287 -24.58 -2.32 4.66
CA GLY A 287 -24.56 -1.76 6.01
C GLY A 287 -23.96 -2.65 7.10
N ASP A 288 -23.71 -3.95 6.83
CA ASP A 288 -23.08 -4.85 7.81
C ASP A 288 -21.63 -4.42 8.10
N THR A 289 -21.13 -4.82 9.26
CA THR A 289 -19.78 -4.43 9.68
C THR A 289 -18.70 -5.16 8.86
N VAL A 290 -17.82 -4.41 8.21
CA VAL A 290 -16.61 -4.95 7.57
C VAL A 290 -15.72 -5.59 8.63
N ARG A 291 -15.32 -6.84 8.42
CA ARG A 291 -14.48 -7.63 9.33
C ARG A 291 -13.08 -7.81 8.79
N GLU A 292 -12.17 -8.12 9.71
CA GLU A 292 -10.77 -8.41 9.41
C GLU A 292 -10.41 -9.81 9.87
N VAL A 293 -9.62 -10.50 9.04
CA VAL A 293 -8.88 -11.69 9.45
C VAL A 293 -7.40 -11.37 9.42
N SER A 294 -6.75 -11.54 10.56
CA SER A 294 -5.32 -11.23 10.72
C SER A 294 -4.46 -12.48 10.60
N PHE A 295 -3.38 -12.36 9.82
CA PHE A 295 -2.28 -13.33 9.72
C PHE A 295 -1.01 -12.74 10.33
N ALA A 296 0.07 -13.52 10.39
CA ALA A 296 1.32 -13.07 10.99
C ALA A 296 1.85 -11.75 10.40
N THR A 297 1.73 -11.58 9.09
CA THR A 297 2.30 -10.41 8.36
C THR A 297 1.29 -9.66 7.49
N LYS A 298 0.07 -10.14 7.37
CA LYS A 298 -0.98 -9.59 6.51
C LYS A 298 -2.32 -9.64 7.23
N ALA A 299 -3.24 -8.78 6.84
CA ALA A 299 -4.65 -8.86 7.22
C ALA A 299 -5.47 -8.75 5.94
N LEU A 300 -6.64 -9.35 5.88
CA LEU A 300 -7.63 -9.15 4.83
C LEU A 300 -8.90 -8.58 5.44
N GLN A 301 -9.61 -7.77 4.66
CA GLN A 301 -10.90 -7.23 5.04
C GLN A 301 -11.99 -7.76 4.11
N TYR A 302 -13.18 -7.99 4.66
CA TYR A 302 -14.31 -8.54 3.94
C TYR A 302 -15.62 -8.14 4.63
N CYS A 303 -16.73 -8.20 3.87
CA CYS A 303 -18.07 -8.06 4.42
C CYS A 303 -18.70 -9.45 4.58
N PRO A 304 -19.07 -9.88 5.80
CA PRO A 304 -19.68 -11.22 6.02
C PRO A 304 -20.95 -11.41 5.20
N THR A 305 -21.89 -10.47 5.26
CA THR A 305 -23.15 -10.55 4.53
C THR A 305 -22.96 -10.67 3.03
N CYS A 306 -22.09 -9.83 2.44
CA CYS A 306 -21.88 -9.82 0.99
C CYS A 306 -21.09 -11.02 0.46
N GLN A 307 -20.18 -11.60 1.27
CA GLN A 307 -19.16 -12.53 0.77
C GLN A 307 -19.24 -13.94 1.38
N THR A 308 -19.89 -14.09 2.53
CA THR A 308 -19.91 -15.37 3.26
C THR A 308 -21.29 -15.74 3.81
N GLY A 309 -22.37 -15.12 3.30
CA GLY A 309 -23.73 -15.38 3.75
C GLY A 309 -23.96 -15.09 5.23
N GLY A 310 -23.27 -14.07 5.78
CA GLY A 310 -23.33 -13.70 7.19
C GLY A 310 -22.39 -14.50 8.11
N GLN A 311 -21.70 -15.52 7.60
CA GLN A 311 -20.81 -16.36 8.40
C GLN A 311 -19.44 -15.68 8.60
N PRO A 312 -18.97 -15.48 9.85
CA PRO A 312 -17.63 -14.99 10.11
C PRO A 312 -16.57 -15.99 9.66
N LEU A 313 -15.53 -15.50 8.98
CA LEU A 313 -14.36 -16.31 8.68
C LEU A 313 -13.55 -16.55 9.94
N ALA A 314 -12.98 -17.77 10.09
CA ALA A 314 -12.15 -18.11 11.23
C ALA A 314 -10.86 -17.27 11.25
N ASP A 315 -10.62 -16.55 12.34
CA ASP A 315 -9.36 -15.88 12.62
C ASP A 315 -8.46 -16.82 13.45
N ARG A 316 -7.31 -17.20 12.89
CA ARG A 316 -6.37 -18.10 13.56
C ARG A 316 -5.75 -17.51 14.85
N ARG A 317 -5.84 -16.20 15.08
CA ARG A 317 -5.42 -15.58 16.33
C ARG A 317 -6.42 -15.91 17.45
N LEU A 318 -7.71 -15.78 17.18
CA LEU A 318 -8.76 -16.11 18.16
C LEU A 318 -8.77 -17.60 18.48
N SER A 319 -8.55 -18.48 17.50
CA SER A 319 -8.52 -19.93 17.73
C SER A 319 -7.31 -20.43 18.53
N ARG A 320 -6.24 -19.61 18.68
CA ARG A 320 -5.11 -19.91 19.59
C ARG A 320 -5.31 -19.42 21.02
N LEU A 321 -6.22 -18.46 21.23
CA LEU A 321 -6.55 -17.93 22.55
C LEU A 321 -7.68 -18.72 23.23
N LEU A 322 -8.38 -19.59 22.47
CA LEU A 322 -9.47 -20.45 22.95
C LEU A 322 -9.04 -21.90 23.16
N LYS A 323 -7.75 -22.19 23.04
CA LYS A 323 -7.10 -23.43 23.48
C LYS A 323 -6.22 -23.12 24.69
#